data_6c6e22fce99443e4430e80e31b32f339
#
_entry.id   6c6e22fce99443e4430e80e31b32f339
#
_cell.length_a   1.000
_cell.length_b   1.000
_cell.length_c   1.000
_cell.angle_alpha   90.00
_cell.angle_beta   90.00
_cell.angle_gamma   90.00
#
_symmetry.space_group_name_H-M   'P 1'
#
loop_
_entity.id
_entity.type
_entity.pdbx_description
1 polymer ?
#
loop_
_entity_poly.entity_id
_entity_poly.type
_entity_poly.pdbx_seq_one_letter_code
_entity_poly.pdbx_strand_id
1 'polypeptide(L)'
;MIRILHFSDLHLGTEAYGRIDPATGLSSRLADFLAAFDQVVDYALDNRVDLVLFCGDAYRSRDPGQTYQREFACRIKRLSAGKIPVFLLAGNHDLPNAVGRATSVEIFHTLEVENVTVANRPQSYRIETRKGLVQIIALPWLRRSALLSREDSKNLSFDEINQKLEDMLTQWLNSEIESLDPGLPAILAGHLSHSGAMPGSEKTMMVGRDYILLQGNIANPAFDYVALGHIHNTQTVDSPVPIVYPGSLQTIDFGDEGKEKGFYLVEIEESGDRGGEAAIL
;
A
#
# COMPACT_ATOMS: atom_id res chain seq x y z
N MET A 1 -1.19 -21.76 7.95
CA MET A 1 -0.70 -20.42 8.28
C MET A 1 -0.01 -19.82 7.06
N ILE A 2 -0.49 -18.70 6.56
CA ILE A 2 0.03 -17.92 5.42
C ILE A 2 0.83 -16.76 5.99
N ARG A 3 2.06 -16.56 5.51
CA ARG A 3 2.99 -15.53 5.98
C ARG A 3 3.07 -14.41 4.96
N ILE A 4 2.69 -13.20 5.37
CA ILE A 4 2.59 -12.02 4.51
C ILE A 4 3.56 -10.96 5.02
N LEU A 5 4.40 -10.44 4.13
CA LEU A 5 5.23 -9.30 4.42
C LEU A 5 4.54 -8.04 3.91
N HIS A 6 4.17 -7.13 4.83
CA HIS A 6 3.48 -5.88 4.54
C HIS A 6 4.40 -4.69 4.74
N PHE A 7 4.56 -3.87 3.71
CA PHE A 7 5.29 -2.60 3.75
C PHE A 7 4.65 -1.56 2.81
N SER A 8 5.00 -0.28 2.97
CA SER A 8 4.47 0.84 2.17
C SER A 8 5.44 2.02 2.13
N ASP A 9 5.07 3.07 1.44
CA ASP A 9 5.66 4.40 1.52
C ASP A 9 7.19 4.40 1.34
N LEU A 10 7.65 3.74 0.27
CA LEU A 10 9.07 3.62 -0.06
C LEU A 10 9.67 4.95 -0.54
N HIS A 11 8.91 5.77 -1.29
CA HIS A 11 9.28 7.11 -1.75
C HIS A 11 10.68 7.23 -2.38
N LEU A 12 11.04 6.29 -3.28
CA LEU A 12 12.29 6.38 -4.04
C LEU A 12 12.39 7.71 -4.78
N GLY A 13 13.55 8.37 -4.64
CA GLY A 13 13.78 9.71 -5.18
C GLY A 13 13.71 10.80 -4.12
N THR A 14 13.56 10.47 -2.84
CA THR A 14 13.80 11.40 -1.73
C THR A 14 15.30 11.56 -1.55
N GLU A 15 15.90 12.61 -2.15
CA GLU A 15 17.36 12.80 -2.21
C GLU A 15 17.86 14.05 -1.47
N ALA A 16 16.98 14.74 -0.74
CA ALA A 16 17.40 15.89 0.06
C ALA A 16 18.57 15.52 0.98
N TYR A 17 19.61 16.37 0.98
CA TYR A 17 20.86 16.22 1.76
C TYR A 17 21.75 15.04 1.34
N GLY A 18 21.44 14.36 0.25
CA GLY A 18 22.28 13.30 -0.35
C GLY A 18 23.55 13.88 -0.99
N ARG A 19 24.59 13.05 -1.05
CA ARG A 19 25.84 13.33 -1.80
C ARG A 19 25.94 12.32 -2.93
N ILE A 20 26.40 12.75 -4.09
CA ILE A 20 26.64 11.84 -5.23
C ILE A 20 27.90 11.01 -4.93
N ASP A 21 27.76 9.69 -4.98
CA ASP A 21 28.88 8.76 -4.94
C ASP A 21 29.58 8.76 -6.32
N PRO A 22 30.88 9.14 -6.40
CA PRO A 22 31.60 9.19 -7.67
C PRO A 22 31.75 7.82 -8.37
N ALA A 23 31.70 6.73 -7.62
CA ALA A 23 31.89 5.38 -8.15
C ALA A 23 30.61 4.86 -8.83
N THR A 24 29.44 5.19 -8.30
CA THR A 24 28.17 4.68 -8.77
C THR A 24 27.33 5.73 -9.51
N GLY A 25 27.62 7.01 -9.31
CA GLY A 25 26.81 8.14 -9.79
C GLY A 25 25.44 8.27 -9.08
N LEU A 26 25.19 7.48 -8.04
CA LEU A 26 23.95 7.52 -7.28
C LEU A 26 24.07 8.45 -6.07
N SER A 27 22.94 9.01 -5.67
CA SER A 27 22.85 9.74 -4.40
C SER A 27 22.98 8.79 -3.21
N SER A 28 23.72 9.19 -2.16
CA SER A 28 23.82 8.41 -0.93
C SER A 28 22.44 8.17 -0.30
N ARG A 29 21.51 9.13 -0.42
CA ARG A 29 20.13 8.94 0.04
C ARG A 29 19.40 7.85 -0.73
N LEU A 30 19.59 7.80 -2.06
CA LEU A 30 19.04 6.69 -2.84
C LEU A 30 19.63 5.36 -2.37
N ALA A 31 20.93 5.30 -2.11
CA ALA A 31 21.58 4.09 -1.60
C ALA A 31 20.98 3.64 -0.26
N ASP A 32 20.69 4.58 0.67
CA ASP A 32 20.03 4.26 1.95
C ASP A 32 18.63 3.65 1.75
N PHE A 33 17.82 4.26 0.85
CA PHE A 33 16.48 3.73 0.53
C PHE A 33 16.55 2.35 -0.12
N LEU A 34 17.52 2.16 -1.02
CA LEU A 34 17.71 0.87 -1.68
C LEU A 34 18.19 -0.21 -0.70
N ALA A 35 19.05 0.15 0.25
CA ALA A 35 19.51 -0.78 1.28
C ALA A 35 18.36 -1.21 2.20
N ALA A 36 17.46 -0.30 2.59
CA ALA A 36 16.26 -0.64 3.34
C ALA A 36 15.33 -1.56 2.54
N PHE A 37 15.13 -1.26 1.25
CA PHE A 37 14.30 -2.12 0.38
C PHE A 37 14.96 -3.49 0.13
N ASP A 38 16.28 -3.56 0.01
CA ASP A 38 17.00 -4.84 -0.08
C ASP A 38 16.79 -5.70 1.16
N GLN A 39 16.76 -5.11 2.37
CA GLN A 39 16.43 -5.85 3.60
C GLN A 39 15.04 -6.49 3.55
N VAL A 40 14.03 -5.78 3.04
CA VAL A 40 12.67 -6.33 2.82
C VAL A 40 12.71 -7.53 1.87
N VAL A 41 13.39 -7.35 0.72
CA VAL A 41 13.49 -8.38 -0.32
C VAL A 41 14.27 -9.60 0.17
N ASP A 42 15.40 -9.39 0.82
CA ASP A 42 16.25 -10.45 1.38
C ASP A 42 15.47 -11.21 2.46
N TYR A 43 14.82 -10.51 3.38
CA TYR A 43 13.98 -11.14 4.40
C TYR A 43 12.88 -12.01 3.77
N ALA A 44 12.18 -11.47 2.76
CA ALA A 44 11.11 -12.21 2.07
C ALA A 44 11.62 -13.50 1.43
N LEU A 45 12.78 -13.44 0.78
CA LEU A 45 13.40 -14.59 0.11
C LEU A 45 13.94 -15.62 1.11
N ASP A 46 14.69 -15.17 2.12
CA ASP A 46 15.35 -16.03 3.10
C ASP A 46 14.32 -16.78 3.98
N ASN A 47 13.24 -16.08 4.34
CA ASN A 47 12.17 -16.65 5.16
C ASN A 47 11.04 -17.28 4.32
N ARG A 48 11.13 -17.21 2.99
CA ARG A 48 10.14 -17.78 2.06
C ARG A 48 8.72 -17.37 2.44
N VAL A 49 8.47 -16.06 2.56
CA VAL A 49 7.11 -15.56 2.80
C VAL A 49 6.16 -16.00 1.67
N ASP A 50 4.87 -16.09 1.96
CA ASP A 50 3.89 -16.59 1.00
C ASP A 50 3.31 -15.49 0.13
N LEU A 51 3.40 -14.22 0.57
CA LEU A 51 2.97 -13.03 -0.15
C LEU A 51 3.78 -11.81 0.31
N VAL A 52 4.18 -10.96 -0.63
CA VAL A 52 4.65 -9.60 -0.35
C VAL A 52 3.55 -8.62 -0.75
N LEU A 53 3.08 -7.84 0.23
CA LEU A 53 2.01 -6.86 0.09
C LEU A 53 2.59 -5.46 0.23
N PHE A 54 2.65 -4.72 -0.88
CA PHE A 54 3.09 -3.33 -0.93
C PHE A 54 1.89 -2.39 -1.04
N CYS A 55 1.70 -1.55 -0.01
CA CYS A 55 0.54 -0.67 0.10
C CYS A 55 0.80 0.76 -0.38
N GLY A 56 1.50 0.93 -1.52
CA GLY A 56 1.55 2.18 -2.28
C GLY A 56 2.72 3.11 -1.96
N ASP A 57 2.86 4.12 -2.81
CA ASP A 57 3.90 5.15 -2.79
C ASP A 57 5.32 4.59 -3.00
N ALA A 58 5.52 3.95 -4.16
CA ALA A 58 6.82 3.44 -4.57
C ALA A 58 7.84 4.57 -4.79
N TYR A 59 7.39 5.72 -5.28
CA TYR A 59 8.23 6.83 -5.67
C TYR A 59 7.83 8.14 -4.98
N ARG A 60 8.79 9.03 -4.81
CA ARG A 60 8.54 10.39 -4.29
C ARG A 60 7.78 11.27 -5.28
N SER A 61 8.02 11.07 -6.57
CA SER A 61 7.41 11.85 -7.66
C SER A 61 6.40 11.02 -8.43
N ARG A 62 5.34 11.66 -8.89
CA ARG A 62 4.35 11.08 -9.81
C ARG A 62 4.90 10.84 -11.22
N ASP A 63 6.07 11.38 -11.52
CA ASP A 63 6.84 11.18 -12.76
C ASP A 63 8.28 10.81 -12.35
N PRO A 64 8.50 9.56 -11.93
CA PRO A 64 9.79 9.12 -11.41
C PRO A 64 10.82 8.99 -12.54
N GLY A 65 12.06 9.38 -12.23
CA GLY A 65 13.18 9.18 -13.16
C GLY A 65 13.47 7.70 -13.41
N GLN A 66 14.04 7.38 -14.59
CA GLN A 66 14.29 6.01 -15.04
C GLN A 66 15.17 5.21 -14.07
N THR A 67 16.11 5.89 -13.37
CA THR A 67 16.95 5.23 -12.37
C THR A 67 16.12 4.65 -11.23
N TYR A 68 15.18 5.41 -10.68
CA TYR A 68 14.31 4.92 -9.60
C TYR A 68 13.41 3.78 -10.06
N GLN A 69 12.88 3.90 -11.28
CA GLN A 69 12.05 2.85 -11.88
C GLN A 69 12.85 1.55 -12.06
N ARG A 70 14.10 1.65 -12.57
CA ARG A 70 14.99 0.51 -12.71
C ARG A 70 15.28 -0.16 -11.37
N GLU A 71 15.64 0.64 -10.35
CA GLU A 71 16.00 0.11 -9.04
C GLU A 71 14.81 -0.56 -8.34
N PHE A 72 13.61 0.00 -8.45
CA PHE A 72 12.39 -0.65 -7.98
C PHE A 72 12.14 -1.95 -8.73
N ALA A 73 12.17 -1.92 -10.07
CA ALA A 73 11.94 -3.09 -10.91
C ALA A 73 12.94 -4.23 -10.66
N CYS A 74 14.21 -3.93 -10.40
CA CYS A 74 15.21 -4.94 -10.05
C CYS A 74 14.81 -5.73 -8.79
N ARG A 75 14.26 -5.08 -7.80
CA ARG A 75 13.86 -5.70 -6.53
C ARG A 75 12.57 -6.49 -6.66
N ILE A 76 11.58 -5.94 -7.36
CA ILE A 76 10.36 -6.69 -7.71
C ILE A 76 10.70 -7.94 -8.52
N LYS A 77 11.63 -7.84 -9.49
CA LYS A 77 12.13 -8.99 -10.26
C LYS A 77 12.76 -10.06 -9.36
N ARG A 78 13.51 -9.68 -8.32
CA ARG A 78 14.11 -10.64 -7.38
C ARG A 78 13.04 -11.46 -6.67
N LEU A 79 11.98 -10.81 -6.17
CA LEU A 79 10.84 -11.47 -5.52
C LEU A 79 10.10 -12.39 -6.50
N SER A 80 9.77 -11.90 -7.70
CA SER A 80 9.12 -12.66 -8.76
C SER A 80 9.94 -13.91 -9.15
N ALA A 81 11.25 -13.76 -9.35
CA ALA A 81 12.16 -14.86 -9.65
C ALA A 81 12.28 -15.88 -8.50
N GLY A 82 12.11 -15.41 -7.24
CA GLY A 82 11.98 -16.26 -6.04
C GLY A 82 10.63 -16.97 -5.92
N LYS A 83 9.73 -16.76 -6.91
CA LYS A 83 8.35 -17.29 -6.92
C LYS A 83 7.52 -16.87 -5.71
N ILE A 84 7.77 -15.68 -5.21
CA ILE A 84 6.96 -15.06 -4.18
C ILE A 84 5.94 -14.14 -4.87
N PRO A 85 4.64 -14.34 -4.69
CA PRO A 85 3.62 -13.42 -5.16
C PRO A 85 3.84 -12.03 -4.57
N VAL A 86 3.77 -11.00 -5.42
CA VAL A 86 3.91 -9.60 -5.05
C VAL A 86 2.64 -8.86 -5.43
N PHE A 87 1.99 -8.23 -4.46
CA PHE A 87 0.85 -7.38 -4.68
C PHE A 87 1.25 -5.91 -4.55
N LEU A 88 1.14 -5.16 -5.65
CA LEU A 88 1.51 -3.75 -5.73
C LEU A 88 0.24 -2.89 -5.76
N LEU A 89 -0.05 -2.19 -4.68
CA LEU A 89 -1.13 -1.21 -4.62
C LEU A 89 -0.60 0.16 -5.06
N ALA A 90 -1.39 0.93 -5.81
CA ALA A 90 -0.99 2.28 -6.20
C ALA A 90 -1.33 3.30 -5.10
N GLY A 91 -0.35 4.09 -4.68
CA GLY A 91 -0.49 5.21 -3.77
C GLY A 91 -0.73 6.55 -4.49
N ASN A 92 -0.81 7.64 -3.74
CA ASN A 92 -1.07 8.98 -4.30
C ASN A 92 0.12 9.55 -5.08
N HIS A 93 1.34 9.12 -4.76
CA HIS A 93 2.55 9.47 -5.51
C HIS A 93 2.76 8.59 -6.73
N ASP A 94 2.10 7.44 -6.84
CA ASP A 94 2.16 6.57 -8.01
C ASP A 94 1.21 7.00 -9.13
N LEU A 95 0.20 7.82 -8.80
CA LEU A 95 -0.79 8.29 -9.77
C LEU A 95 -0.29 9.49 -10.58
N PRO A 96 -0.36 9.46 -11.92
CA PRO A 96 0.05 10.58 -12.77
C PRO A 96 -0.82 11.82 -12.55
N ASN A 97 -0.34 13.01 -12.91
CA ASN A 97 -1.10 14.25 -12.75
C ASN A 97 -2.33 14.39 -13.68
N ALA A 98 -2.35 13.63 -14.78
CA ALA A 98 -3.43 13.69 -15.76
C ALA A 98 -4.23 12.39 -15.80
N VAL A 99 -5.54 12.50 -15.98
CA VAL A 99 -6.43 11.36 -16.23
C VAL A 99 -6.04 10.69 -17.56
N GLY A 100 -6.05 9.36 -17.60
CA GLY A 100 -5.72 8.57 -18.80
C GLY A 100 -4.23 8.31 -19.03
N ARG A 101 -3.34 8.76 -18.11
CA ARG A 101 -1.94 8.32 -18.09
C ARG A 101 -1.78 7.12 -17.17
N ALA A 102 -0.86 6.22 -17.54
CA ALA A 102 -0.49 5.06 -16.74
C ALA A 102 0.08 5.45 -15.36
N THR A 103 -0.16 4.63 -14.35
CA THR A 103 0.49 4.77 -13.03
C THR A 103 1.95 4.35 -13.14
N SER A 104 2.80 4.83 -12.23
CA SER A 104 4.24 4.51 -12.24
C SER A 104 4.53 3.01 -12.06
N VAL A 105 3.59 2.26 -11.47
CA VAL A 105 3.72 0.80 -11.24
C VAL A 105 2.95 -0.04 -12.27
N GLU A 106 2.17 0.56 -13.17
CA GLU A 106 1.34 -0.16 -14.15
C GLU A 106 2.15 -0.94 -15.18
N ILE A 107 3.42 -0.57 -15.38
CA ILE A 107 4.34 -1.25 -16.30
C ILE A 107 4.47 -2.75 -15.98
N PHE A 108 4.41 -3.15 -14.70
CA PHE A 108 4.49 -4.55 -14.30
C PHE A 108 3.28 -5.35 -14.79
N HIS A 109 2.09 -4.74 -14.78
CA HIS A 109 0.88 -5.34 -15.35
C HIS A 109 0.95 -5.41 -16.88
N THR A 110 1.42 -4.33 -17.54
CA THR A 110 1.55 -4.27 -19.00
C THR A 110 2.52 -5.33 -19.54
N LEU A 111 3.61 -5.60 -18.80
CA LEU A 111 4.60 -6.63 -19.15
C LEU A 111 4.20 -8.03 -18.68
N GLU A 112 3.04 -8.17 -18.03
CA GLU A 112 2.57 -9.44 -17.45
C GLU A 112 3.67 -10.14 -16.62
N VAL A 113 4.33 -9.33 -15.74
CA VAL A 113 5.44 -9.87 -14.92
C VAL A 113 4.90 -10.98 -14.04
N GLU A 114 5.49 -12.17 -14.16
CA GLU A 114 5.07 -13.37 -13.44
C GLU A 114 5.06 -13.13 -11.92
N ASN A 115 4.05 -13.64 -11.22
CA ASN A 115 3.85 -13.47 -9.79
C ASN A 115 3.70 -12.01 -9.31
N VAL A 116 3.41 -11.05 -10.19
CA VAL A 116 3.20 -9.64 -9.81
C VAL A 116 1.79 -9.19 -10.19
N THR A 117 1.02 -8.80 -9.19
CA THR A 117 -0.32 -8.23 -9.37
C THR A 117 -0.28 -6.74 -9.06
N VAL A 118 -0.85 -5.91 -9.94
CA VAL A 118 -0.94 -4.45 -9.74
C VAL A 118 -2.39 -4.05 -9.53
N ALA A 119 -2.68 -3.37 -8.43
CA ALA A 119 -3.97 -2.81 -8.09
C ALA A 119 -3.93 -1.28 -8.21
N ASN A 120 -4.47 -0.73 -9.29
CA ASN A 120 -4.55 0.70 -9.58
C ASN A 120 -6.00 1.24 -9.58
N ARG A 121 -6.97 0.39 -9.24
CA ARG A 121 -8.40 0.71 -9.08
C ARG A 121 -9.02 -0.17 -7.99
N PRO A 122 -10.13 0.25 -7.38
CA PRO A 122 -10.88 -0.58 -6.44
C PRO A 122 -11.31 -1.87 -7.10
N GLN A 123 -10.90 -2.99 -6.54
CA GLN A 123 -11.21 -4.31 -7.07
C GLN A 123 -10.86 -5.40 -6.05
N SER A 124 -11.59 -6.52 -6.08
CA SER A 124 -11.23 -7.74 -5.35
C SER A 124 -10.33 -8.64 -6.19
N TYR A 125 -9.35 -9.24 -5.54
CA TYR A 125 -8.36 -10.15 -6.12
C TYR A 125 -8.33 -11.46 -5.35
N ARG A 126 -7.98 -12.54 -6.05
CA ARG A 126 -7.62 -13.83 -5.45
C ARG A 126 -6.18 -14.12 -5.82
N ILE A 127 -5.32 -14.16 -4.82
CA ILE A 127 -3.88 -14.38 -4.99
C ILE A 127 -3.56 -15.81 -4.57
N GLU A 128 -2.99 -16.55 -5.49
CA GLU A 128 -2.50 -17.90 -5.21
C GLU A 128 -1.15 -17.81 -4.50
N THR A 129 -1.06 -18.42 -3.33
CA THR A 129 0.18 -18.55 -2.56
C THR A 129 0.57 -20.02 -2.44
N ARG A 130 1.78 -20.29 -1.96
CA ARG A 130 2.20 -21.68 -1.69
C ARG A 130 1.33 -22.40 -0.64
N LYS A 131 0.59 -21.63 0.16
CA LYS A 131 -0.22 -22.13 1.30
C LYS A 131 -1.72 -22.02 1.05
N GLY A 132 -2.14 -21.63 -0.13
CA GLY A 132 -3.55 -21.49 -0.49
C GLY A 132 -3.87 -20.12 -1.05
N LEU A 133 -5.16 -19.90 -1.31
CA LEU A 133 -5.68 -18.65 -1.83
C LEU A 133 -5.85 -17.63 -0.72
N VAL A 134 -5.55 -16.37 -1.04
CA VAL A 134 -5.83 -15.19 -0.21
C VAL A 134 -6.72 -14.25 -1.02
N GLN A 135 -7.78 -13.75 -0.41
CA GLN A 135 -8.63 -12.73 -0.99
C GLN A 135 -8.13 -11.36 -0.56
N ILE A 136 -7.98 -10.44 -1.51
CA ILE A 136 -7.56 -9.07 -1.25
C ILE A 136 -8.59 -8.12 -1.86
N ILE A 137 -9.27 -7.34 -1.02
CA ILE A 137 -10.02 -6.17 -1.49
C ILE A 137 -9.02 -5.02 -1.55
N ALA A 138 -8.75 -4.52 -2.75
CA ALA A 138 -7.81 -3.44 -2.98
C ALA A 138 -8.52 -2.09 -3.06
N LEU A 139 -8.09 -1.15 -2.24
CA LEU A 139 -8.53 0.24 -2.24
C LEU A 139 -7.31 1.16 -2.44
N PRO A 140 -6.80 1.27 -3.68
CA PRO A 140 -5.68 2.17 -3.99
C PRO A 140 -6.10 3.62 -3.78
N TRP A 141 -5.13 4.54 -3.81
CA TRP A 141 -5.45 5.96 -3.76
C TRP A 141 -6.37 6.34 -4.92
N LEU A 142 -7.46 7.05 -4.60
CA LEU A 142 -8.44 7.47 -5.58
C LEU A 142 -8.45 8.99 -5.73
N ARG A 143 -8.49 9.44 -6.97
CA ARG A 143 -8.74 10.85 -7.23
C ARG A 143 -10.21 11.16 -7.10
N ARG A 144 -10.56 12.27 -6.47
CA ARG A 144 -11.94 12.76 -6.42
C ARG A 144 -12.57 12.84 -7.82
N SER A 145 -11.80 13.32 -8.81
CA SER A 145 -12.25 13.42 -10.21
C SER A 145 -12.47 12.08 -10.91
N ALA A 146 -12.01 10.98 -10.35
CA ALA A 146 -12.27 9.64 -10.88
C ALA A 146 -13.58 9.05 -10.34
N LEU A 147 -14.04 9.53 -9.18
CA LEU A 147 -15.25 9.03 -8.51
C LEU A 147 -16.47 9.93 -8.73
N LEU A 148 -16.26 11.22 -8.94
CA LEU A 148 -17.33 12.21 -9.15
C LEU A 148 -17.17 12.90 -10.49
N SER A 149 -18.23 12.93 -11.27
CA SER A 149 -18.29 13.74 -12.48
C SER A 149 -18.27 15.25 -12.10
N ARG A 150 -17.95 16.09 -13.09
CA ARG A 150 -17.99 17.56 -12.91
C ARG A 150 -19.41 18.04 -12.58
N GLU A 151 -20.43 17.34 -13.10
CA GLU A 151 -21.85 17.63 -12.82
C GLU A 151 -22.25 17.22 -11.42
N ASP A 152 -21.80 16.07 -10.93
CA ASP A 152 -22.05 15.58 -9.57
C ASP A 152 -21.48 16.47 -8.47
N SER A 153 -20.43 17.23 -8.78
CA SER A 153 -19.73 18.09 -7.82
C SER A 153 -20.02 19.59 -7.98
N LYS A 154 -20.79 19.99 -9.00
CA LYS A 154 -20.91 21.38 -9.47
C LYS A 154 -21.43 22.40 -8.43
N ASN A 155 -22.15 21.97 -7.42
CA ASN A 155 -22.73 22.85 -6.40
C ASN A 155 -22.45 22.35 -4.97
N LEU A 156 -21.55 21.41 -4.83
CA LEU A 156 -21.21 20.84 -3.53
C LEU A 156 -20.04 21.59 -2.90
N SER A 157 -20.13 21.81 -1.60
CA SER A 157 -19.01 22.22 -0.78
C SER A 157 -17.96 21.10 -0.72
N PHE A 158 -16.77 21.46 -0.25
CA PHE A 158 -15.70 20.48 -0.06
C PHE A 158 -16.09 19.33 0.87
N ASP A 159 -16.80 19.62 1.96
CA ASP A 159 -17.24 18.63 2.95
C ASP A 159 -18.32 17.72 2.37
N GLU A 160 -19.26 18.23 1.58
CA GLU A 160 -20.26 17.43 0.88
C GLU A 160 -19.65 16.50 -0.16
N ILE A 161 -18.58 16.95 -0.84
CA ILE A 161 -17.82 16.11 -1.77
C ILE A 161 -17.15 14.95 -1.01
N ASN A 162 -16.50 15.24 0.10
CA ASN A 162 -15.84 14.21 0.91
C ASN A 162 -16.85 13.19 1.46
N GLN A 163 -17.98 13.67 1.98
CA GLN A 163 -19.04 12.77 2.47
C GLN A 163 -19.57 11.88 1.37
N LYS A 164 -19.84 12.42 0.18
CA LYS A 164 -20.30 11.63 -0.96
C LYS A 164 -19.29 10.58 -1.40
N LEU A 165 -18.00 10.91 -1.36
CA LEU A 165 -16.93 9.95 -1.67
C LEU A 165 -16.86 8.84 -0.62
N GLU A 166 -16.94 9.20 0.66
CA GLU A 166 -16.97 8.24 1.75
C GLU A 166 -18.16 7.27 1.64
N ASP A 167 -19.35 7.80 1.39
CA ASP A 167 -20.58 7.01 1.20
C ASP A 167 -20.44 6.03 0.02
N MET A 168 -19.93 6.51 -1.12
CA MET A 168 -19.72 5.67 -2.31
C MET A 168 -18.71 4.55 -2.05
N LEU A 169 -17.59 4.87 -1.42
CA LEU A 169 -16.54 3.89 -1.10
C LEU A 169 -17.02 2.88 -0.07
N THR A 170 -17.78 3.33 0.93
CA THR A 170 -18.37 2.46 1.94
C THR A 170 -19.37 1.49 1.33
N GLN A 171 -20.24 1.97 0.44
CA GLN A 171 -21.21 1.11 -0.25
C GLN A 171 -20.49 0.09 -1.15
N TRP A 172 -19.48 0.52 -1.90
CA TRP A 172 -18.68 -0.38 -2.73
C TRP A 172 -17.97 -1.43 -1.87
N LEU A 173 -17.31 -1.02 -0.78
CA LEU A 173 -16.60 -1.92 0.12
C LEU A 173 -17.54 -2.97 0.73
N ASN A 174 -18.72 -2.56 1.17
CA ASN A 174 -19.72 -3.49 1.71
C ASN A 174 -20.16 -4.52 0.67
N SER A 175 -20.36 -4.10 -0.59
CA SER A 175 -20.71 -5.02 -1.69
C SER A 175 -19.59 -6.04 -1.98
N GLU A 176 -18.33 -5.60 -1.93
CA GLU A 176 -17.18 -6.52 -2.10
C GLU A 176 -17.05 -7.49 -0.92
N ILE A 177 -17.29 -7.01 0.31
CA ILE A 177 -17.29 -7.86 1.51
C ILE A 177 -18.35 -8.96 1.43
N GLU A 178 -19.55 -8.63 0.95
CA GLU A 178 -20.63 -9.63 0.77
C GLU A 178 -20.27 -10.73 -0.23
N SER A 179 -19.34 -10.47 -1.14
CA SER A 179 -18.87 -11.43 -2.15
C SER A 179 -17.64 -12.24 -1.73
N LEU A 180 -17.09 -12.00 -0.54
CA LEU A 180 -15.98 -12.78 -0.01
C LEU A 180 -16.39 -14.24 0.27
N ASP A 181 -15.50 -15.15 -0.02
CA ASP A 181 -15.62 -16.55 0.39
C ASP A 181 -15.22 -16.67 1.87
N PRO A 182 -16.14 -17.03 2.77
CA PRO A 182 -15.85 -17.10 4.20
C PRO A 182 -14.85 -18.20 4.59
N GLY A 183 -14.55 -19.13 3.68
CA GLY A 183 -13.56 -20.18 3.87
C GLY A 183 -12.14 -19.80 3.47
N LEU A 184 -11.91 -18.58 3.02
CA LEU A 184 -10.59 -18.10 2.60
C LEU A 184 -10.16 -16.87 3.39
N PRO A 185 -8.88 -16.74 3.73
CA PRO A 185 -8.35 -15.53 4.32
C PRO A 185 -8.66 -14.29 3.49
N ALA A 186 -9.07 -13.20 4.14
CA ALA A 186 -9.46 -11.97 3.50
C ALA A 186 -8.71 -10.76 4.08
N ILE A 187 -8.13 -9.96 3.20
CA ILE A 187 -7.36 -8.77 3.54
C ILE A 187 -7.96 -7.55 2.84
N LEU A 188 -8.09 -6.45 3.57
CA LEU A 188 -8.26 -5.14 2.97
C LEU A 188 -6.87 -4.52 2.77
N ALA A 189 -6.47 -4.26 1.53
CA ALA A 189 -5.25 -3.53 1.21
C ALA A 189 -5.63 -2.11 0.76
N GLY A 190 -5.18 -1.09 1.48
CA GLY A 190 -5.55 0.30 1.21
C GLY A 190 -4.38 1.28 1.22
N HIS A 191 -4.49 2.34 0.41
CA HIS A 191 -3.62 3.51 0.51
C HIS A 191 -4.46 4.74 0.79
N LEU A 192 -4.71 5.01 2.07
CA LEU A 192 -5.69 6.00 2.52
C LEU A 192 -5.47 6.41 3.98
N SER A 193 -6.14 7.50 4.39
CA SER A 193 -6.29 7.87 5.80
C SER A 193 -7.62 7.38 6.37
N HIS A 194 -7.64 7.04 7.65
CA HIS A 194 -8.89 6.79 8.39
C HIS A 194 -8.98 7.66 9.65
N SER A 195 -10.17 7.78 10.22
CA SER A 195 -10.47 8.72 11.31
C SER A 195 -9.72 8.45 12.64
N GLY A 196 -9.19 7.23 12.83
CA GLY A 196 -8.42 6.85 14.02
C GLY A 196 -6.91 6.92 13.85
N ALA A 197 -6.41 7.26 12.66
CA ALA A 197 -4.98 7.26 12.37
C ALA A 197 -4.27 8.52 12.90
N MET A 198 -3.04 8.34 13.38
CA MET A 198 -2.17 9.44 13.81
C MET A 198 -1.18 9.79 12.69
N PRO A 199 -1.41 10.89 11.95
CA PRO A 199 -0.53 11.30 10.87
C PRO A 199 0.86 11.70 11.40
N GLY A 200 1.88 11.49 10.55
CA GLY A 200 3.25 11.91 10.77
C GLY A 200 3.56 13.26 10.13
N SER A 201 4.72 13.37 9.51
CA SER A 201 5.18 14.59 8.82
C SER A 201 4.36 14.93 7.58
N GLU A 202 3.68 13.94 6.96
CA GLU A 202 2.76 14.11 5.84
C GLU A 202 1.52 14.95 6.18
N LYS A 203 1.20 15.15 7.46
CA LYS A 203 0.04 15.93 7.91
C LYS A 203 -0.11 17.28 7.21
N THR A 204 0.99 17.97 6.95
CA THR A 204 0.98 19.27 6.27
C THR A 204 0.60 19.18 4.80
N MET A 205 0.81 18.02 4.17
CA MET A 205 0.47 17.74 2.77
C MET A 205 -0.98 17.25 2.62
N MET A 206 -1.55 16.69 3.69
CA MET A 206 -2.89 16.10 3.72
C MET A 206 -4.00 17.15 3.88
N VAL A 207 -3.67 18.34 4.42
CA VAL A 207 -4.69 19.37 4.73
C VAL A 207 -5.54 19.70 3.51
N GLY A 208 -6.80 19.30 3.58
CA GLY A 208 -7.84 19.66 2.61
C GLY A 208 -7.80 18.89 1.28
N ARG A 209 -7.00 17.82 1.13
CA ARG A 209 -6.88 17.09 -0.13
C ARG A 209 -7.32 15.63 -0.05
N ASP A 210 -7.28 15.05 1.15
CA ASP A 210 -7.56 13.64 1.36
C ASP A 210 -9.01 13.41 1.76
N TYR A 211 -9.59 12.30 1.31
CA TYR A 211 -10.79 11.75 1.91
C TYR A 211 -10.37 10.85 3.08
N ILE A 212 -11.17 10.86 4.12
CA ILE A 212 -10.91 10.09 5.33
C ILE A 212 -12.05 9.09 5.48
N LEU A 213 -11.75 7.80 5.48
CA LEU A 213 -12.74 6.78 5.80
C LEU A 213 -12.92 6.67 7.31
N LEU A 214 -14.15 6.42 7.76
CA LEU A 214 -14.39 6.08 9.15
C LEU A 214 -13.76 4.72 9.48
N GLN A 215 -13.14 4.63 10.66
CA GLN A 215 -12.52 3.37 11.10
C GLN A 215 -13.52 2.21 11.08
N GLY A 216 -14.76 2.43 11.46
CA GLY A 216 -15.82 1.42 11.45
C GLY A 216 -16.11 0.83 10.05
N ASN A 217 -15.81 1.57 8.98
CA ASN A 217 -16.06 1.10 7.62
C ASN A 217 -14.98 0.10 7.16
N ILE A 218 -13.77 0.19 7.70
CA ILE A 218 -12.63 -0.68 7.35
C ILE A 218 -12.37 -1.78 8.39
N ALA A 219 -12.82 -1.62 9.62
CA ALA A 219 -12.68 -2.59 10.71
C ALA A 219 -13.77 -3.68 10.65
N ASN A 220 -14.05 -4.22 9.46
CA ASN A 220 -15.08 -5.23 9.28
C ASN A 220 -14.55 -6.62 9.67
N PRO A 221 -15.27 -7.40 10.52
CA PRO A 221 -14.84 -8.73 10.96
C PRO A 221 -14.79 -9.78 9.84
N ALA A 222 -15.20 -9.45 8.62
CA ALA A 222 -14.98 -10.30 7.46
C ALA A 222 -13.51 -10.30 6.99
N PHE A 223 -12.69 -9.36 7.46
CA PHE A 223 -11.26 -9.33 7.22
C PHE A 223 -10.49 -10.00 8.36
N ASP A 224 -9.40 -10.66 8.03
CA ASP A 224 -8.40 -11.15 8.99
C ASP A 224 -7.35 -10.07 9.27
N TYR A 225 -7.12 -9.17 8.32
CA TYR A 225 -6.11 -8.12 8.41
C TYR A 225 -6.45 -6.92 7.50
N VAL A 226 -6.16 -5.71 7.99
CA VAL A 226 -6.26 -4.47 7.21
C VAL A 226 -4.88 -3.86 7.05
N ALA A 227 -4.35 -3.94 5.83
CA ALA A 227 -3.03 -3.47 5.44
C ALA A 227 -3.13 -2.07 4.81
N LEU A 228 -2.58 -1.06 5.45
CA LEU A 228 -2.67 0.32 4.98
C LEU A 228 -1.29 0.93 4.70
N GLY A 229 -1.24 1.83 3.73
CA GLY A 229 -0.16 2.77 3.47
C GLY A 229 -0.66 4.21 3.54
N HIS A 230 0.18 5.19 3.15
CA HIS A 230 -0.07 6.62 3.15
C HIS A 230 0.39 7.36 4.41
N ILE A 231 0.29 6.76 5.59
CA ILE A 231 0.74 7.38 6.84
C ILE A 231 2.13 6.86 7.18
N HIS A 232 3.10 7.78 7.27
CA HIS A 232 4.51 7.45 7.46
C HIS A 232 4.87 7.05 8.89
N ASN A 233 3.95 7.22 9.84
CA ASN A 233 4.10 6.73 11.20
C ASN A 233 3.68 5.27 11.30
N THR A 234 4.60 4.43 11.77
CA THR A 234 4.30 3.04 12.12
C THR A 234 3.26 3.01 13.24
N GLN A 235 2.13 2.36 13.00
CA GLN A 235 1.08 2.23 14.00
C GLN A 235 0.16 1.05 13.74
N THR A 236 -0.28 0.45 14.83
CA THR A 236 -1.40 -0.50 14.86
C THR A 236 -2.56 0.20 15.55
N VAL A 237 -3.72 0.17 14.92
CA VAL A 237 -4.93 0.81 15.46
C VAL A 237 -5.71 -0.21 16.25
N ASP A 238 -6.17 0.17 17.43
CA ASP A 238 -7.01 -0.66 18.28
C ASP A 238 -8.39 -0.85 17.65
N SER A 239 -8.66 -2.06 17.19
CA SER A 239 -9.91 -2.46 16.56
C SER A 239 -10.09 -3.99 16.59
N PRO A 240 -11.32 -4.51 16.38
CA PRO A 240 -11.58 -5.96 16.35
C PRO A 240 -10.75 -6.72 15.28
N VAL A 241 -10.35 -6.03 14.22
CA VAL A 241 -9.47 -6.55 13.16
C VAL A 241 -8.19 -5.74 13.19
N PRO A 242 -6.99 -6.34 13.16
CA PRO A 242 -5.74 -5.59 13.12
C PRO A 242 -5.69 -4.63 11.91
N ILE A 243 -5.59 -3.33 12.18
CA ILE A 243 -5.41 -2.28 11.17
C ILE A 243 -4.00 -1.74 11.35
N VAL A 244 -3.16 -1.86 10.32
CA VAL A 244 -1.75 -1.56 10.42
C VAL A 244 -1.28 -0.62 9.32
N TYR A 245 -0.55 0.41 9.74
CA TYR A 245 0.32 1.21 8.89
C TYR A 245 1.77 0.85 9.22
N PRO A 246 2.55 0.27 8.31
CA PRO A 246 3.97 0.00 8.55
C PRO A 246 4.81 1.28 8.62
N GLY A 247 4.24 2.38 8.13
CA GLY A 247 4.96 3.63 7.96
C GLY A 247 5.86 3.60 6.74
N SER A 248 6.66 4.65 6.58
CA SER A 248 7.67 4.68 5.53
C SER A 248 8.84 3.74 5.87
N LEU A 249 9.36 3.06 4.85
CA LEU A 249 10.45 2.09 5.01
C LEU A 249 11.79 2.75 5.41
N GLN A 250 11.96 4.04 5.11
CA GLN A 250 13.13 4.84 5.47
C GLN A 250 12.68 6.22 5.95
N THR A 251 13.52 6.90 6.72
CA THR A 251 13.31 8.29 7.14
C THR A 251 13.15 9.19 5.90
N ILE A 252 12.02 9.88 5.77
CA ILE A 252 11.73 10.74 4.63
C ILE A 252 12.19 12.17 4.90
N ASP A 253 11.93 12.68 6.10
CA ASP A 253 12.30 14.02 6.53
C ASP A 253 12.70 14.07 8.02
N PHE A 254 13.04 15.26 8.52
CA PHE A 254 13.42 15.45 9.92
C PHE A 254 12.29 15.19 10.92
N GLY A 255 11.02 15.18 10.50
CA GLY A 255 9.89 14.81 11.34
C GLY A 255 9.86 13.32 11.69
N ASP A 256 10.69 12.53 11.03
CA ASP A 256 10.87 11.09 11.29
C ASP A 256 12.04 10.78 12.23
N GLU A 257 12.72 11.80 12.79
CA GLU A 257 13.84 11.61 13.71
C GLU A 257 13.41 10.78 14.92
N GLY A 258 14.17 9.73 15.22
CA GLY A 258 13.91 8.82 16.34
C GLY A 258 12.74 7.84 16.15
N LYS A 259 12.10 7.81 14.98
CA LYS A 259 11.04 6.84 14.69
C LYS A 259 11.63 5.55 14.12
N GLU A 260 11.12 4.44 14.59
CA GLU A 260 11.43 3.13 14.02
C GLU A 260 10.81 3.00 12.61
N LYS A 261 11.56 2.40 11.70
CA LYS A 261 11.19 2.16 10.32
C LYS A 261 11.33 0.67 10.01
N GLY A 262 10.42 0.12 9.21
CA GLY A 262 10.46 -1.30 8.91
C GLY A 262 9.23 -1.78 8.14
N PHE A 263 8.96 -3.05 8.31
CA PHE A 263 7.85 -3.76 7.69
C PHE A 263 7.18 -4.67 8.73
N TYR A 264 5.98 -5.13 8.43
CA TYR A 264 5.27 -6.08 9.26
C TYR A 264 5.30 -7.48 8.64
N LEU A 265 5.52 -8.49 9.48
CA LEU A 265 5.27 -9.87 9.13
C LEU A 265 3.93 -10.26 9.77
N VAL A 266 3.00 -10.68 8.94
CA VAL A 266 1.64 -11.06 9.33
C VAL A 266 1.48 -12.55 9.09
N GLU A 267 1.00 -13.27 10.08
CA GLU A 267 0.68 -14.67 9.97
C GLU A 267 -0.83 -14.88 10.10
N ILE A 268 -1.47 -15.42 9.05
CA ILE A 268 -2.91 -15.70 9.03
C ILE A 268 -3.09 -17.21 8.98
N GLU A 269 -3.86 -17.77 9.91
CA GLU A 269 -4.20 -19.17 9.90
C GLU A 269 -5.25 -19.49 8.83
N GLU A 270 -5.13 -20.64 8.19
CA GLU A 270 -6.18 -21.19 7.34
C GLU A 270 -7.29 -21.73 8.27
N SER A 271 -8.18 -20.90 8.70
CA SER A 271 -9.30 -21.37 9.52
C SER A 271 -10.55 -21.51 8.67
N GLY A 272 -11.08 -22.74 8.61
CA GLY A 272 -12.46 -22.98 8.19
C GLY A 272 -13.51 -22.48 9.21
N ASP A 273 -13.06 -21.91 10.34
CA ASP A 273 -13.84 -21.14 11.30
C ASP A 273 -13.33 -19.69 11.27
N ARG A 274 -14.25 -18.73 11.13
CA ARG A 274 -13.94 -17.30 11.10
C ARG A 274 -13.25 -16.88 12.39
N GLY A 275 -11.96 -16.67 12.33
CA GLY A 275 -11.15 -16.31 13.48
C GLY A 275 -9.67 -16.53 13.25
N GLY A 276 -9.15 -16.19 12.06
CA GLY A 276 -7.71 -16.10 11.86
C GLY A 276 -7.15 -14.96 12.72
N GLU A 277 -6.31 -15.27 13.71
CA GLU A 277 -5.54 -14.25 14.41
C GLU A 277 -4.37 -13.86 13.52
N ALA A 278 -4.34 -12.59 13.09
CA ALA A 278 -3.14 -12.02 12.49
C ALA A 278 -2.14 -11.73 13.62
N ALA A 279 -1.10 -12.54 13.74
CA ALA A 279 0.02 -12.22 14.62
C ALA A 279 0.94 -11.23 13.90
N ILE A 280 1.17 -10.07 14.51
CA ILE A 280 2.13 -9.08 14.05
C ILE A 280 3.43 -9.36 14.81
N LEU A 281 4.48 -9.76 14.09
CA LEU A 281 5.78 -10.14 14.66
C LEU A 281 6.75 -8.98 14.63
#